data_9df6938644a4a237d491df0c5bcf8b14
#
_entry.id   9df6938644a4a237d491df0c5bcf8b14
#
_cell.length_a   1.000
_cell.length_b   1.000
_cell.length_c   1.000
_cell.angle_alpha   90.00
_cell.angle_beta   90.00
_cell.angle_gamma   90.00
#
_symmetry.space_group_name_H-M   'P 1'
#
loop_
_entity.id
_entity.type
_entity.pdbx_description
1 polymer ?
#
loop_
_entity_poly.entity_id
_entity_poly.type
_entity_poly.pdbx_seq_one_letter_code
_entity_poly.pdbx_strand_id
1 'polypeptide(L)'
;LKVMESEPGKDVKLIIMDIQMPIMSGMETLEVLKQKYPFIPVIMLTGSKDINDAVWAMKLGAIDFLTKPYEGERMVITVQNALKISTLSREVSRLKSEKEGRFTFENLIGYEDGLSKTVTLGRKAADCDLPVLITGETGTGKEVFARAIHGESSRAGKPFIAVNCGAIPSQLVESTLFGHEKGAFTGAT
;
A
#
# COMPACT_ATOMS: atom_id res chain seq x y z
N LEU A 1 18.42 2.78 3.09
CA LEU A 1 17.51 1.65 2.89
C LEU A 1 17.37 0.80 4.16
N LYS A 2 18.46 0.38 4.82
CA LYS A 2 18.36 -0.42 6.08
C LYS A 2 17.51 0.23 7.16
N VAL A 3 17.53 1.57 7.29
CA VAL A 3 16.69 2.30 8.24
C VAL A 3 15.21 2.15 7.93
N MET A 4 14.82 2.11 6.65
CA MET A 4 13.44 1.94 6.22
C MET A 4 12.86 0.54 6.53
N GLU A 5 13.72 -0.45 6.68
CA GLU A 5 13.36 -1.82 7.02
C GLU A 5 13.33 -2.06 8.55
N SER A 6 13.81 -1.11 9.34
CA SER A 6 13.78 -1.15 10.80
C SER A 6 12.49 -0.58 11.39
N GLU A 7 12.19 -0.88 12.67
CA GLU A 7 11.00 -0.34 13.37
C GLU A 7 10.90 1.20 13.30
N PRO A 8 11.98 2.00 13.52
CA PRO A 8 11.93 3.45 13.35
C PRO A 8 11.65 3.90 11.91
N GLY A 9 11.98 3.08 10.90
CA GLY A 9 11.78 3.41 9.49
C GLY A 9 10.32 3.35 9.05
N LYS A 10 9.46 2.67 9.80
CA LYS A 10 8.03 2.54 9.49
C LYS A 10 7.26 3.85 9.70
N ASP A 11 7.76 4.76 10.52
CA ASP A 11 7.16 6.06 10.81
C ASP A 11 7.69 7.19 9.93
N VAL A 12 8.52 6.87 8.93
CA VAL A 12 9.07 7.88 8.03
C VAL A 12 7.96 8.45 7.14
N LYS A 13 7.67 9.71 7.34
CA LYS A 13 6.64 10.46 6.59
C LYS A 13 7.20 11.20 5.37
N LEU A 14 8.51 11.47 5.35
CA LEU A 14 9.21 12.19 4.29
C LEU A 14 10.70 11.86 4.35
N ILE A 15 11.36 11.85 3.20
CA ILE A 15 12.81 11.66 3.09
C ILE A 15 13.41 12.91 2.46
N ILE A 16 14.47 13.43 3.09
CA ILE A 16 15.32 14.46 2.49
C ILE A 16 16.68 13.79 2.22
N MET A 17 17.13 13.84 0.97
CA MET A 17 18.30 13.07 0.54
C MET A 17 19.22 13.89 -0.36
N ASP A 18 20.51 13.82 -0.10
CA ASP A 18 21.53 14.40 -0.97
C ASP A 18 21.68 13.58 -2.25
N ILE A 19 21.92 14.25 -3.37
CA ILE A 19 22.30 13.58 -4.63
C ILE A 19 23.67 12.94 -4.50
N GLN A 20 24.62 13.66 -3.89
CA GLN A 20 26.00 13.19 -3.76
C GLN A 20 26.18 12.45 -2.43
N MET A 21 26.04 11.14 -2.46
CA MET A 21 26.29 10.27 -1.32
C MET A 21 27.36 9.23 -1.65
N PRO A 22 28.21 8.81 -0.65
CA PRO A 22 29.17 7.74 -0.84
C PRO A 22 28.45 6.39 -1.01
N ILE A 23 29.08 5.46 -1.74
CA ILE A 23 28.66 4.06 -1.98
C ILE A 23 27.50 3.95 -2.99
N MET A 24 26.39 4.67 -2.78
CA MET A 24 25.22 4.69 -3.67
C MET A 24 24.77 6.14 -3.82
N SER A 25 24.57 6.57 -5.05
CA SER A 25 24.12 7.94 -5.32
C SER A 25 22.68 8.17 -4.83
N GLY A 26 22.32 9.43 -4.56
CA GLY A 26 20.95 9.78 -4.21
C GLY A 26 19.96 9.42 -5.31
N MET A 27 20.35 9.47 -6.58
CA MET A 27 19.49 9.11 -7.71
C MET A 27 19.18 7.61 -7.74
N GLU A 28 20.17 6.75 -7.61
CA GLU A 28 19.99 5.30 -7.51
C GLU A 28 19.14 4.93 -6.28
N THR A 29 19.40 5.60 -5.15
CA THR A 29 18.61 5.40 -3.92
C THR A 29 17.14 5.83 -4.12
N LEU A 30 16.91 6.94 -4.82
CA LEU A 30 15.57 7.43 -5.13
C LEU A 30 14.77 6.41 -5.95
N GLU A 31 15.38 5.84 -6.99
CA GLU A 31 14.75 4.84 -7.84
C GLU A 31 14.29 3.62 -7.03
N VAL A 32 15.18 3.07 -6.18
CA VAL A 32 14.85 1.94 -5.29
C VAL A 32 13.76 2.32 -4.28
N LEU A 33 13.81 3.53 -3.70
CA LEU A 33 12.80 4.00 -2.76
C LEU A 33 11.44 4.13 -3.42
N LYS A 34 11.36 4.64 -4.64
CA LYS A 34 10.09 4.80 -5.35
C LYS A 34 9.48 3.48 -5.80
N GLN A 35 10.26 2.46 -6.06
CA GLN A 35 9.77 1.10 -6.30
C GLN A 35 9.20 0.45 -5.03
N LYS A 36 9.90 0.59 -3.89
CA LYS A 36 9.50 -0.05 -2.62
C LYS A 36 8.49 0.75 -1.80
N TYR A 37 8.58 2.09 -1.84
CA TYR A 37 7.80 3.02 -1.01
C TYR A 37 7.27 4.19 -1.86
N PRO A 38 6.38 3.94 -2.82
CA PRO A 38 5.94 4.93 -3.81
C PRO A 38 5.29 6.17 -3.20
N PHE A 39 4.62 6.04 -2.06
CA PHE A 39 3.89 7.11 -1.40
C PHE A 39 4.73 7.98 -0.45
N ILE A 40 5.95 7.55 -0.09
CA ILE A 40 6.82 8.39 0.74
C ILE A 40 7.41 9.51 -0.12
N PRO A 41 7.12 10.78 0.19
CA PRO A 41 7.68 11.90 -0.54
C PRO A 41 9.18 12.00 -0.30
N VAL A 42 9.93 12.25 -1.38
CA VAL A 42 11.38 12.42 -1.34
C VAL A 42 11.73 13.81 -1.88
N ILE A 43 12.45 14.60 -1.08
CA ILE A 43 13.03 15.88 -1.47
C ILE A 43 14.53 15.65 -1.70
N MET A 44 15.02 16.05 -2.87
CA MET A 44 16.44 15.92 -3.19
C MET A 44 17.20 17.19 -2.83
N LEU A 45 18.38 17.05 -2.24
CA LEU A 45 19.33 18.14 -2.03
C LEU A 45 20.42 18.05 -3.07
N THR A 46 20.72 19.17 -3.74
CA THR A 46 21.80 19.23 -4.74
C THR A 46 22.76 20.35 -4.43
N GLY A 47 24.06 20.10 -4.55
CA GLY A 47 25.12 21.13 -4.55
C GLY A 47 25.38 21.67 -5.94
N SER A 48 24.87 21.02 -6.99
CA SER A 48 25.04 21.43 -8.39
C SER A 48 23.99 22.46 -8.77
N LYS A 49 24.41 23.45 -9.57
CA LYS A 49 23.47 24.35 -10.28
C LYS A 49 22.99 23.76 -11.59
N ASP A 50 23.31 22.49 -11.85
CA ASP A 50 22.88 21.82 -13.08
C ASP A 50 21.39 21.49 -13.00
N ILE A 51 20.63 22.15 -13.84
CA ILE A 51 19.17 21.96 -13.96
C ILE A 51 18.87 20.52 -14.39
N ASN A 52 19.77 19.84 -15.09
CA ASN A 52 19.54 18.47 -15.54
C ASN A 52 19.41 17.48 -14.37
N ASP A 53 20.19 17.63 -13.30
CA ASP A 53 20.07 16.79 -12.10
C ASP A 53 18.71 16.95 -11.44
N ALA A 54 18.21 18.18 -11.36
CA ALA A 54 16.90 18.48 -10.81
C ALA A 54 15.79 17.86 -11.66
N VAL A 55 15.85 18.06 -12.98
CA VAL A 55 14.87 17.49 -13.92
C VAL A 55 14.87 15.96 -13.87
N TRP A 56 16.05 15.35 -13.76
CA TRP A 56 16.16 13.90 -13.66
C TRP A 56 15.60 13.37 -12.34
N ALA A 57 15.88 14.01 -11.21
CA ALA A 57 15.30 13.68 -9.93
C ALA A 57 13.77 13.71 -9.97
N MET A 58 13.19 14.75 -10.57
CA MET A 58 11.74 14.88 -10.73
C MET A 58 11.15 13.75 -11.61
N LYS A 59 11.83 13.38 -12.69
CA LYS A 59 11.43 12.24 -13.55
C LYS A 59 11.49 10.90 -12.82
N LEU A 60 12.43 10.70 -11.89
CA LEU A 60 12.53 9.52 -11.04
C LEU A 60 11.51 9.52 -9.89
N GLY A 61 10.72 10.58 -9.76
CA GLY A 61 9.63 10.65 -8.79
C GLY A 61 9.97 11.39 -7.50
N ALA A 62 11.05 12.19 -7.45
CA ALA A 62 11.20 13.16 -6.38
C ALA A 62 10.03 14.15 -6.40
N ILE A 63 9.59 14.59 -5.22
CA ILE A 63 8.47 15.52 -5.12
C ILE A 63 8.93 16.98 -5.27
N ASP A 64 10.17 17.24 -4.87
CA ASP A 64 10.81 18.54 -5.02
C ASP A 64 12.34 18.41 -4.86
N PHE A 65 13.07 19.50 -5.13
CA PHE A 65 14.49 19.59 -4.91
C PHE A 65 14.89 20.94 -4.33
N LEU A 66 16.02 20.97 -3.60
CA LEU A 66 16.60 22.19 -3.04
C LEU A 66 18.10 22.26 -3.37
N THR A 67 18.53 23.41 -3.87
CA THR A 67 19.94 23.69 -4.14
C THR A 67 20.65 24.23 -2.89
N LYS A 68 21.81 23.70 -2.60
CA LYS A 68 22.69 24.19 -1.51
C LYS A 68 23.48 25.42 -1.97
N PRO A 69 23.63 26.45 -1.11
CA PRO A 69 22.99 26.63 0.18
C PRO A 69 21.49 27.00 0.04
N TYR A 70 20.66 26.49 0.94
CA TYR A 70 19.23 26.77 0.97
C TYR A 70 18.85 27.56 2.25
N GLU A 71 17.83 28.38 2.13
CA GLU A 71 17.25 29.11 3.26
C GLU A 71 16.32 28.21 4.08
N GLY A 72 16.37 28.34 5.41
CA GLY A 72 15.56 27.52 6.31
C GLY A 72 14.06 27.63 6.04
N GLU A 73 13.56 28.83 5.76
CA GLU A 73 12.14 29.04 5.41
C GLU A 73 11.73 28.28 4.16
N ARG A 74 12.57 28.30 3.13
CA ARG A 74 12.32 27.54 1.89
C ARG A 74 12.24 26.04 2.16
N MET A 75 13.14 25.51 3.00
CA MET A 75 13.11 24.10 3.39
C MET A 75 11.78 23.75 4.08
N VAL A 76 11.33 24.57 5.04
CA VAL A 76 10.08 24.35 5.78
C VAL A 76 8.88 24.35 4.84
N ILE A 77 8.78 25.32 3.93
CA ILE A 77 7.70 25.39 2.94
C ILE A 77 7.70 24.17 2.02
N THR A 78 8.88 23.77 1.53
CA THR A 78 9.01 22.59 0.66
C THR A 78 8.57 21.32 1.37
N VAL A 79 8.97 21.12 2.64
CA VAL A 79 8.55 19.97 3.45
C VAL A 79 7.03 19.96 3.67
N GLN A 80 6.44 21.09 4.03
CA GLN A 80 4.99 21.19 4.24
C GLN A 80 4.21 20.87 2.95
N ASN A 81 4.65 21.41 1.82
CA ASN A 81 4.04 21.13 0.53
C ASN A 81 4.17 19.63 0.14
N ALA A 82 5.34 19.05 0.35
CA ALA A 82 5.59 17.64 0.07
C ALA A 82 4.67 16.72 0.89
N LEU A 83 4.51 16.98 2.19
CA LEU A 83 3.61 16.23 3.06
C LEU A 83 2.14 16.39 2.64
N LYS A 84 1.72 17.61 2.29
CA LYS A 84 0.37 17.89 1.82
C LYS A 84 0.06 17.17 0.51
N ILE A 85 0.95 17.21 -0.47
CA ILE A 85 0.78 16.52 -1.76
C ILE A 85 0.72 15.00 -1.54
N SER A 86 1.58 14.45 -0.68
CA SER A 86 1.57 13.02 -0.35
C SER A 86 0.23 12.59 0.25
N THR A 87 -0.30 13.35 1.21
CA THR A 87 -1.61 13.08 1.82
C THR A 87 -2.73 13.12 0.79
N LEU A 88 -2.77 14.14 -0.07
CA LEU A 88 -3.78 14.25 -1.13
C LEU A 88 -3.68 13.12 -2.16
N SER A 89 -2.47 12.72 -2.53
CA SER A 89 -2.26 11.61 -3.48
C SER A 89 -2.77 10.28 -2.92
N ARG A 90 -2.54 10.02 -1.63
CA ARG A 90 -3.10 8.83 -0.94
C ARG A 90 -4.62 8.86 -0.92
N GLU A 91 -5.22 10.01 -0.59
CA GLU A 91 -6.66 10.16 -0.56
C GLU A 91 -7.29 9.95 -1.94
N VAL A 92 -6.69 10.50 -3.01
CA VAL A 92 -7.13 10.26 -4.38
C VAL A 92 -7.03 8.78 -4.76
N SER A 93 -5.94 8.11 -4.39
CA SER A 93 -5.78 6.66 -4.63
C SER A 93 -6.85 5.86 -3.89
N ARG A 94 -7.13 6.20 -2.62
CA ARG A 94 -8.19 5.59 -1.81
C ARG A 94 -9.57 5.75 -2.47
N LEU A 95 -9.93 6.97 -2.85
CA LEU A 95 -11.22 7.26 -3.47
C LEU A 95 -11.37 6.58 -4.84
N LYS A 96 -10.29 6.48 -5.62
CA LYS A 96 -10.31 5.73 -6.88
C LYS A 96 -10.55 4.25 -6.64
N SER A 97 -9.85 3.65 -5.68
CA SER A 97 -10.02 2.24 -5.31
C SER A 97 -11.44 1.94 -4.82
N GLU A 98 -12.01 2.83 -4.01
CA GLU A 98 -13.41 2.74 -3.55
C GLU A 98 -14.40 2.81 -4.73
N LYS A 99 -14.20 3.75 -5.65
CA LYS A 99 -15.06 3.92 -6.84
C LYS A 99 -14.99 2.71 -7.79
N GLU A 100 -13.82 2.08 -7.88
CA GLU A 100 -13.60 0.87 -8.71
C GLU A 100 -14.04 -0.41 -7.97
N GLY A 101 -14.56 -0.30 -6.74
CA GLY A 101 -14.90 -1.45 -5.90
C GLY A 101 -13.70 -2.28 -5.45
N ARG A 102 -12.49 -1.75 -5.61
CA ARG A 102 -11.26 -2.38 -5.15
C ARG A 102 -10.96 -1.96 -3.73
N PHE A 103 -10.95 -2.91 -2.84
CA PHE A 103 -10.48 -2.73 -1.47
C PHE A 103 -8.99 -3.02 -1.40
N THR A 104 -8.19 -2.08 -0.90
CA THR A 104 -6.74 -2.24 -0.68
C THR A 104 -6.41 -2.09 0.80
N PHE A 105 -5.18 -2.45 1.21
CA PHE A 105 -4.76 -2.25 2.60
C PHE A 105 -4.75 -0.77 3.02
N GLU A 106 -4.64 0.15 2.09
CA GLU A 106 -4.71 1.59 2.36
C GLU A 106 -6.10 2.06 2.82
N ASN A 107 -7.15 1.26 2.54
CA ASN A 107 -8.50 1.50 3.03
C ASN A 107 -8.70 1.10 4.51
N LEU A 108 -7.73 0.40 5.11
CA LEU A 108 -7.82 -0.05 6.50
C LEU A 108 -7.47 1.08 7.47
N ILE A 109 -8.35 1.32 8.44
CA ILE A 109 -8.05 2.24 9.54
C ILE A 109 -6.94 1.65 10.41
N GLY A 110 -5.89 2.44 10.71
CA GLY A 110 -4.75 2.01 11.51
C GLY A 110 -3.73 1.15 10.76
N TYR A 111 -3.81 1.12 9.43
CA TYR A 111 -2.88 0.33 8.61
C TYR A 111 -1.42 0.77 8.77
N GLU A 112 -1.18 2.06 9.01
CA GLU A 112 0.17 2.60 9.20
C GLU A 112 0.73 2.35 10.61
N ASP A 113 -0.13 2.22 11.62
CA ASP A 113 0.27 2.13 13.03
C ASP A 113 0.13 0.68 13.57
N GLY A 114 -1.05 0.32 14.04
CA GLY A 114 -1.28 -0.95 14.75
C GLY A 114 -1.27 -2.20 13.85
N LEU A 115 -1.61 -2.06 12.56
CA LEU A 115 -1.76 -3.17 11.62
C LEU A 115 -0.55 -3.39 10.71
N SER A 116 0.52 -2.63 10.82
CA SER A 116 1.63 -2.63 9.86
C SER A 116 2.26 -4.02 9.64
N LYS A 117 2.45 -4.81 10.71
CA LYS A 117 2.96 -6.19 10.61
C LYS A 117 1.96 -7.12 9.91
N THR A 118 0.69 -7.00 10.27
CA THR A 118 -0.39 -7.81 9.71
C THR A 118 -0.59 -7.48 8.22
N VAL A 119 -0.54 -6.20 7.87
CA VAL A 119 -0.59 -5.74 6.47
C VAL A 119 0.59 -6.27 5.65
N THR A 120 1.80 -6.28 6.22
CA THR A 120 2.97 -6.86 5.55
C THR A 120 2.78 -8.35 5.24
N LEU A 121 2.19 -9.11 6.17
CA LEU A 121 1.82 -10.52 5.94
C LEU A 121 0.69 -10.65 4.91
N GLY A 122 -0.31 -9.78 4.98
CA GLY A 122 -1.42 -9.73 4.03
C GLY A 122 -0.96 -9.49 2.59
N ARG A 123 -0.01 -8.58 2.37
CA ARG A 123 0.58 -8.33 1.05
C ARG A 123 1.33 -9.56 0.52
N LYS A 124 2.12 -10.22 1.36
CA LYS A 124 2.77 -11.49 0.98
C LYS A 124 1.75 -12.57 0.63
N ALA A 125 0.63 -12.62 1.35
CA ALA A 125 -0.46 -13.55 1.06
C ALA A 125 -1.18 -13.21 -0.26
N ALA A 126 -1.30 -11.93 -0.61
CA ALA A 126 -1.87 -11.48 -1.86
C ALA A 126 -1.04 -11.91 -3.09
N ASP A 127 0.28 -12.02 -2.93
CA ASP A 127 1.22 -12.48 -3.96
C ASP A 127 1.22 -14.02 -4.15
N CYS A 128 0.51 -14.76 -3.28
CA CYS A 128 0.50 -16.21 -3.26
C CYS A 128 -0.89 -16.78 -3.58
N ASP A 129 -0.93 -17.97 -4.21
CA ASP A 129 -2.17 -18.73 -4.45
C ASP A 129 -2.50 -19.73 -3.31
N LEU A 130 -2.08 -19.42 -2.08
CA LEU A 130 -2.32 -20.27 -0.92
C LEU A 130 -3.60 -19.87 -0.18
N PRO A 131 -4.29 -20.82 0.47
CA PRO A 131 -5.38 -20.52 1.39
C PRO A 131 -4.90 -19.65 2.55
N VAL A 132 -5.68 -18.60 2.89
CA VAL A 132 -5.36 -17.66 3.96
C VAL A 132 -6.37 -17.79 5.08
N LEU A 133 -5.90 -18.06 6.32
CA LEU A 133 -6.73 -18.03 7.52
C LEU A 133 -6.54 -16.70 8.25
N ILE A 134 -7.63 -15.97 8.45
CA ILE A 134 -7.65 -14.71 9.20
C ILE A 134 -8.38 -14.94 10.52
N THR A 135 -7.68 -14.78 11.62
CA THR A 135 -8.22 -14.93 12.98
C THR A 135 -8.28 -13.60 13.73
N GLY A 136 -9.19 -13.48 14.66
CA GLY A 136 -9.37 -12.28 15.49
C GLY A 136 -10.77 -12.23 16.11
N GLU A 137 -10.98 -11.33 17.04
CA GLU A 137 -12.26 -11.11 17.71
C GLU A 137 -13.35 -10.63 16.76
N THR A 138 -14.62 -10.76 17.17
CA THR A 138 -15.75 -10.23 16.40
C THR A 138 -15.65 -8.70 16.29
N GLY A 139 -15.90 -8.16 15.11
CA GLY A 139 -15.84 -6.70 14.88
C GLY A 139 -14.45 -6.14 14.54
N THR A 140 -13.38 -6.93 14.54
CA THR A 140 -12.00 -6.46 14.24
C THR A 140 -11.71 -6.20 12.75
N GLY A 141 -12.71 -6.32 11.88
CA GLY A 141 -12.54 -6.00 10.44
C GLY A 141 -11.94 -7.12 9.59
N LYS A 142 -12.02 -8.41 10.01
CA LYS A 142 -11.48 -9.56 9.26
C LYS A 142 -11.96 -9.62 7.81
N GLU A 143 -13.24 -9.32 7.56
CA GLU A 143 -13.80 -9.33 6.19
C GLU A 143 -13.18 -8.20 5.35
N VAL A 144 -13.02 -7.01 5.93
CA VAL A 144 -12.39 -5.86 5.26
C VAL A 144 -10.94 -6.19 4.90
N PHE A 145 -10.24 -6.88 5.81
CA PHE A 145 -8.88 -7.35 5.59
C PHE A 145 -8.79 -8.41 4.48
N ALA A 146 -9.75 -9.35 4.42
CA ALA A 146 -9.84 -10.34 3.34
C ALA A 146 -10.09 -9.67 1.98
N ARG A 147 -10.96 -8.66 1.93
CA ARG A 147 -11.20 -7.85 0.72
C ARG A 147 -9.95 -7.10 0.27
N ALA A 148 -9.13 -6.59 1.23
CA ALA A 148 -7.87 -5.93 0.93
C ALA A 148 -6.84 -6.91 0.33
N ILE A 149 -6.70 -8.13 0.88
CA ILE A 149 -5.86 -9.18 0.28
C ILE A 149 -6.30 -9.46 -1.15
N HIS A 150 -7.60 -9.66 -1.38
CA HIS A 150 -8.13 -9.91 -2.72
C HIS A 150 -7.87 -8.74 -3.67
N GLY A 151 -8.09 -7.49 -3.21
CA GLY A 151 -7.94 -6.28 -4.01
C GLY A 151 -6.49 -5.97 -4.41
N GLU A 152 -5.49 -6.46 -3.68
CA GLU A 152 -4.06 -6.35 -4.02
C GLU A 152 -3.50 -7.63 -4.67
N SER A 153 -4.30 -8.68 -4.83
CA SER A 153 -3.87 -9.94 -5.46
C SER A 153 -3.95 -9.91 -6.98
N SER A 154 -3.36 -10.91 -7.61
CA SER A 154 -3.51 -11.17 -9.06
C SER A 154 -4.97 -11.36 -9.49
N ARG A 155 -5.88 -11.59 -8.54
CA ARG A 155 -7.33 -11.80 -8.74
C ARG A 155 -8.16 -10.53 -8.48
N ALA A 156 -7.57 -9.37 -8.27
CA ALA A 156 -8.25 -8.11 -7.97
C ALA A 156 -9.38 -7.73 -8.95
N GLY A 157 -9.25 -8.15 -10.22
CA GLY A 157 -10.28 -7.93 -11.24
C GLY A 157 -11.40 -9.00 -11.28
N LYS A 158 -11.34 -10.01 -10.40
CA LYS A 158 -12.34 -11.09 -10.35
C LYS A 158 -13.33 -10.84 -9.20
N PRO A 159 -14.56 -11.42 -9.24
CA PRO A 159 -15.53 -11.29 -8.17
C PRO A 159 -15.00 -11.80 -6.83
N PHE A 160 -15.23 -11.04 -5.76
CA PHE A 160 -15.04 -11.47 -4.38
C PHE A 160 -16.37 -11.98 -3.83
N ILE A 161 -16.47 -13.28 -3.54
CA ILE A 161 -17.68 -13.91 -3.05
C ILE A 161 -17.51 -14.20 -1.56
N ALA A 162 -18.29 -13.51 -0.72
CA ALA A 162 -18.32 -13.75 0.71
C ALA A 162 -19.44 -14.74 1.05
N VAL A 163 -19.11 -15.81 1.78
CA VAL A 163 -20.08 -16.81 2.22
C VAL A 163 -20.08 -16.86 3.76
N ASN A 164 -21.24 -16.62 4.35
CA ASN A 164 -21.42 -16.79 5.79
C ASN A 164 -21.81 -18.24 6.09
N CYS A 165 -20.80 -19.06 6.41
CA CYS A 165 -21.02 -20.48 6.72
C CYS A 165 -21.95 -20.72 7.92
N GLY A 166 -22.01 -19.79 8.89
CA GLY A 166 -22.90 -19.88 10.04
C GLY A 166 -24.39 -19.68 9.71
N ALA A 167 -24.68 -19.07 8.54
CA ALA A 167 -26.03 -18.86 8.07
C ALA A 167 -26.55 -20.01 7.19
N ILE A 168 -25.69 -20.96 6.80
CA ILE A 168 -26.06 -22.10 5.97
C ILE A 168 -26.46 -23.27 6.88
N PRO A 169 -27.66 -23.85 6.73
CA PRO A 169 -28.03 -25.07 7.43
C PRO A 169 -27.01 -26.17 7.18
N SER A 170 -26.64 -26.94 8.21
CA SER A 170 -25.58 -27.95 8.12
C SER A 170 -25.79 -28.96 7.00
N GLN A 171 -27.06 -29.32 6.71
CA GLN A 171 -27.43 -30.26 5.64
C GLN A 171 -27.23 -29.69 4.23
N LEU A 172 -27.11 -28.37 4.08
CA LEU A 172 -26.97 -27.69 2.78
C LEU A 172 -25.56 -27.13 2.53
N VAL A 173 -24.66 -27.23 3.48
CA VAL A 173 -23.31 -26.64 3.38
C VAL A 173 -22.57 -27.18 2.15
N GLU A 174 -22.51 -28.50 1.99
CA GLU A 174 -21.81 -29.13 0.86
C GLU A 174 -22.42 -28.76 -0.49
N SER A 175 -23.75 -28.83 -0.59
CA SER A 175 -24.46 -28.49 -1.83
C SER A 175 -24.35 -27.00 -2.19
N THR A 176 -24.31 -26.12 -1.17
CA THR A 176 -24.17 -24.67 -1.39
C THR A 176 -22.77 -24.29 -1.81
N LEU A 177 -21.73 -24.95 -1.26
CA LEU A 177 -20.34 -24.61 -1.53
C LEU A 177 -19.80 -25.28 -2.80
N PHE A 178 -20.21 -26.50 -3.06
CA PHE A 178 -19.65 -27.33 -4.14
C PHE A 178 -20.65 -27.67 -5.25
N GLY A 179 -21.89 -27.25 -5.09
CA GLY A 179 -22.96 -27.60 -5.99
C GLY A 179 -23.50 -29.01 -5.75
N HIS A 180 -24.53 -29.41 -6.50
CA HIS A 180 -25.13 -30.74 -6.48
C HIS A 180 -25.65 -31.12 -7.87
N GLU A 181 -25.76 -32.39 -8.10
CA GLU A 181 -26.43 -32.89 -9.32
C GLU A 181 -27.95 -32.73 -9.19
N LYS A 182 -28.59 -32.46 -10.33
CA LYS A 182 -30.05 -32.32 -10.37
C LYS A 182 -30.73 -33.60 -9.85
N GLY A 183 -31.58 -33.43 -8.84
CA GLY A 183 -32.30 -34.55 -8.23
C GLY A 183 -31.56 -35.23 -7.06
N ALA A 184 -30.41 -34.71 -6.60
CA ALA A 184 -29.65 -35.32 -5.51
C ALA A 184 -30.38 -35.32 -4.16
N PHE A 185 -31.33 -34.41 -3.97
CA PHE A 185 -32.21 -34.35 -2.78
C PHE A 185 -33.55 -33.67 -3.10
N THR A 186 -34.53 -33.80 -2.22
CA THR A 186 -35.87 -33.19 -2.39
C THR A 186 -35.74 -31.64 -2.41
N GLY A 187 -35.95 -31.04 -3.58
CA GLY A 187 -35.81 -29.61 -3.85
C GLY A 187 -34.56 -29.25 -4.71
N ALA A 188 -33.74 -30.20 -5.13
CA ALA A 188 -32.64 -29.99 -6.06
C ALA A 188 -33.20 -29.78 -7.48
N THR A 189 -33.26 -28.49 -7.93
CA THR A 189 -33.74 -28.10 -9.27
C THR A 189 -32.61 -27.85 -10.24
#